data_18462ce16dd3e6e60ef90736c12360de
#
_entry.id   18462ce16dd3e6e60ef90736c12360de
#
_cell.length_a   1.000
_cell.length_b   1.000
_cell.length_c   1.000
_cell.angle_alpha   90.00
_cell.angle_beta   90.00
_cell.angle_gamma   90.00
#
_symmetry.space_group_name_H-M   'P 1'
#
loop_
_entity.id
_entity.type
_entity.pdbx_description
1 polymer ?
#
loop_
_entity_poly.entity_id
_entity_poly.type
_entity_poly.pdbx_seq_one_letter_code
_entity_poly.pdbx_strand_id
1 'polypeptide(L)'
;MKKLITLSAFAAALVCLFSCETYKVKDPEMTAINKVDGKYMAFAYKDGAAEPTTMFAIVITNTTNDDADAGWITITDIDYTGLHWQRLFAVRFKMTVDANAQTFVASNSSVIEPKTAWNPYIEGAYGSYGSFTTASAQWGNFGCTTASINGKVVTEGVTTPSGHKADSIEFTYTLNYDDGTSESYTVKGQKKTGWGEDAIEYEEWLAEKGW
;
A
#
# COMPACT_ATOMS: atom_id res chain seq x y z
N MET A 1 -41.36 20.16 51.14
CA MET A 1 -41.35 19.22 49.98
C MET A 1 -40.73 19.79 48.72
N LYS A 2 -41.07 21.00 48.25
CA LYS A 2 -40.49 21.56 47.01
C LYS A 2 -38.95 21.72 47.02
N LYS A 3 -38.33 22.09 48.16
CA LYS A 3 -36.85 22.23 48.26
C LYS A 3 -36.09 20.90 48.22
N LEU A 4 -36.72 19.80 48.63
CA LEU A 4 -36.10 18.47 48.60
C LEU A 4 -36.06 17.93 47.18
N ILE A 5 -37.09 18.21 46.37
CA ILE A 5 -37.17 17.76 44.96
C ILE A 5 -36.18 18.52 44.10
N THR A 6 -35.93 19.80 44.34
CA THR A 6 -34.91 20.56 43.61
C THR A 6 -33.50 20.12 43.96
N LEU A 7 -33.21 19.72 45.18
CA LEU A 7 -31.90 19.25 45.60
C LEU A 7 -31.59 17.87 44.99
N SER A 8 -32.56 16.97 44.89
CA SER A 8 -32.40 15.65 44.27
C SER A 8 -32.24 15.73 42.75
N ALA A 9 -32.93 16.66 42.07
CA ALA A 9 -32.78 16.90 40.66
C ALA A 9 -31.39 17.48 40.32
N PHE A 10 -30.87 18.36 41.18
CA PHE A 10 -29.52 18.92 41.00
C PHE A 10 -28.40 17.87 41.22
N ALA A 11 -28.58 17.00 42.22
CA ALA A 11 -27.65 15.88 42.46
C ALA A 11 -27.65 14.86 41.32
N ALA A 12 -28.82 14.53 40.74
CA ALA A 12 -28.92 13.64 39.58
C ALA A 12 -28.27 14.25 38.32
N ALA A 13 -28.45 15.56 38.13
CA ALA A 13 -27.80 16.25 36.99
C ALA A 13 -26.25 16.27 37.14
N LEU A 14 -25.74 16.42 38.36
CA LEU A 14 -24.30 16.37 38.61
C LEU A 14 -23.73 14.96 38.32
N VAL A 15 -24.42 13.90 38.70
CA VAL A 15 -23.96 12.52 38.43
C VAL A 15 -23.91 12.23 36.91
N CYS A 16 -24.86 12.79 36.15
CA CYS A 16 -24.83 12.66 34.69
C CYS A 16 -23.66 13.39 34.03
N LEU A 17 -23.12 14.45 34.63
CA LEU A 17 -21.98 15.19 34.11
C LEU A 17 -20.64 14.48 34.37
N PHE A 18 -20.56 13.60 35.36
CA PHE A 18 -19.38 12.79 35.64
C PHE A 18 -19.44 11.41 34.97
N SER A 19 -20.52 11.05 34.29
CA SER A 19 -20.65 9.79 33.54
C SER A 19 -20.01 9.81 32.14
N CYS A 20 -19.41 10.90 31.74
CA CYS A 20 -18.44 10.85 30.63
C CYS A 20 -17.08 10.42 31.18
N GLU A 21 -16.96 9.17 31.65
CA GLU A 21 -15.68 8.52 31.55
C GLU A 21 -15.34 8.52 30.06
N THR A 22 -14.41 9.38 29.69
CA THR A 22 -13.67 9.21 28.46
C THR A 22 -13.07 7.83 28.55
N TYR A 23 -13.75 6.84 27.97
CA TYR A 23 -13.12 5.57 27.63
C TYR A 23 -11.87 6.00 26.86
N LYS A 24 -10.72 5.90 27.50
CA LYS A 24 -9.45 5.95 26.77
C LYS A 24 -9.50 4.75 25.86
N VAL A 25 -9.96 4.97 24.64
CA VAL A 25 -9.80 4.00 23.57
C VAL A 25 -8.31 3.69 23.58
N LYS A 26 -7.97 2.47 23.97
CA LYS A 26 -6.59 2.00 23.92
C LYS A 26 -6.14 2.25 22.48
N ASP A 27 -5.00 2.91 22.31
CA ASP A 27 -4.44 3.12 20.98
C ASP A 27 -4.45 1.78 20.24
N PRO A 28 -4.89 1.74 18.97
CA PRO A 28 -4.94 0.51 18.22
C PRO A 28 -3.54 -0.13 18.22
N GLU A 29 -3.49 -1.42 18.44
CA GLU A 29 -2.23 -2.16 18.34
C GLU A 29 -1.74 -2.06 16.90
N MET A 30 -0.58 -1.46 16.72
CA MET A 30 0.06 -1.33 15.41
C MET A 30 0.95 -2.54 15.16
N THR A 31 1.14 -2.91 13.90
CA THR A 31 2.10 -3.95 13.52
C THR A 31 3.53 -3.52 13.86
N ALA A 32 4.43 -4.47 14.05
CA ALA A 32 5.82 -4.16 14.38
C ALA A 32 6.53 -3.34 13.28
N ILE A 33 6.05 -3.44 12.04
CA ILE A 33 6.59 -2.71 10.89
C ILE A 33 5.67 -1.57 10.40
N ASN A 34 4.78 -1.06 11.24
CA ASN A 34 3.72 -0.10 10.88
C ASN A 34 4.21 1.19 10.20
N LYS A 35 5.48 1.55 10.36
CA LYS A 35 6.08 2.71 9.68
C LYS A 35 6.42 2.45 8.21
N VAL A 36 6.40 1.19 7.80
CA VAL A 36 6.76 0.76 6.44
C VAL A 36 5.58 0.07 5.75
N ASP A 37 4.70 -0.57 6.51
CA ASP A 37 3.57 -1.29 5.95
C ASP A 37 2.54 -0.37 5.27
N GLY A 38 1.73 -0.95 4.40
CA GLY A 38 0.65 -0.26 3.74
C GLY A 38 0.53 -0.56 2.25
N LYS A 39 -0.35 0.18 1.61
CA LYS A 39 -0.58 0.16 0.17
C LYS A 39 0.04 1.43 -0.44
N TYR A 40 0.81 1.25 -1.50
CA TYR A 40 1.47 2.34 -2.20
C TYR A 40 1.19 2.25 -3.70
N MET A 41 1.14 3.40 -4.35
CA MET A 41 1.14 3.54 -5.80
C MET A 41 2.44 4.21 -6.21
N ALA A 42 3.09 3.71 -7.24
CA ALA A 42 4.40 4.19 -7.62
C ALA A 42 4.65 4.12 -9.12
N PHE A 43 5.35 5.11 -9.64
CA PHE A 43 5.95 5.06 -10.98
C PHE A 43 7.23 4.24 -10.95
N ALA A 44 7.43 3.42 -11.98
CA ALA A 44 8.59 2.59 -12.16
C ALA A 44 9.35 2.97 -13.44
N TYR A 45 10.64 3.16 -13.29
CA TYR A 45 11.58 3.60 -14.32
C TYR A 45 12.52 2.44 -14.63
N LYS A 46 12.29 1.75 -15.75
CA LYS A 46 13.06 0.58 -16.13
C LYS A 46 14.46 1.00 -16.62
N ASP A 47 15.49 0.31 -16.13
CA ASP A 47 16.89 0.45 -16.58
C ASP A 47 17.38 1.91 -16.62
N GLY A 48 16.92 2.76 -15.70
CA GLY A 48 17.31 4.17 -15.62
C GLY A 48 16.63 5.09 -16.65
N ALA A 49 15.50 4.69 -17.21
CA ALA A 49 14.70 5.52 -18.08
C ALA A 49 14.40 6.88 -17.45
N ALA A 50 14.37 7.95 -18.26
CA ALA A 50 14.05 9.30 -17.78
C ALA A 50 12.56 9.50 -17.46
N GLU A 51 11.69 8.75 -18.15
CA GLU A 51 10.25 8.76 -17.95
C GLU A 51 9.78 7.42 -17.38
N PRO A 52 8.66 7.40 -16.65
CA PRO A 52 8.10 6.16 -16.13
C PRO A 52 7.74 5.21 -17.26
N THR A 53 8.12 3.97 -17.12
CA THR A 53 7.84 2.91 -18.10
C THR A 53 6.61 2.09 -17.72
N THR A 54 6.31 2.01 -16.44
CA THR A 54 5.12 1.35 -15.91
C THR A 54 4.75 1.91 -14.54
N MET A 55 3.65 1.44 -13.98
CA MET A 55 3.20 1.73 -12.63
C MET A 55 3.07 0.47 -11.80
N PHE A 56 3.44 0.57 -10.55
CA PHE A 56 3.32 -0.52 -9.60
C PHE A 56 2.31 -0.20 -8.50
N ALA A 57 1.42 -1.16 -8.25
CA ALA A 57 0.66 -1.22 -7.02
C ALA A 57 1.42 -2.10 -6.03
N ILE A 58 1.73 -1.55 -4.86
CA ILE A 58 2.61 -2.17 -3.88
C ILE A 58 1.86 -2.38 -2.58
N VAL A 59 1.98 -3.56 -2.01
CA VAL A 59 1.44 -3.86 -0.68
C VAL A 59 2.55 -4.42 0.20
N ILE A 60 2.84 -3.73 1.28
CA ILE A 60 3.76 -4.18 2.32
C ILE A 60 2.94 -4.62 3.53
N THR A 61 3.18 -5.84 4.00
CA THR A 61 2.50 -6.41 5.16
C THR A 61 3.50 -7.03 6.13
N ASN A 62 3.11 -7.08 7.40
CA ASN A 62 3.84 -7.82 8.42
C ASN A 62 3.85 -9.34 8.12
N THR A 63 4.69 -10.07 8.83
CA THR A 63 4.65 -11.53 8.88
C THR A 63 3.51 -12.00 9.79
N THR A 64 3.17 -13.29 9.71
CA THR A 64 2.13 -13.88 10.59
C THR A 64 2.49 -13.78 12.07
N ASN A 65 3.80 -13.75 12.38
CA ASN A 65 4.29 -13.63 13.75
C ASN A 65 4.50 -12.18 14.20
N ASP A 66 4.20 -11.22 13.32
CA ASP A 66 4.48 -9.81 13.55
C ASP A 66 5.95 -9.52 13.89
N ASP A 67 6.87 -10.14 13.12
CA ASP A 67 8.31 -9.97 13.29
C ASP A 67 8.70 -8.50 13.06
N ALA A 68 9.49 -7.93 13.96
CA ALA A 68 9.90 -6.52 13.90
C ALA A 68 10.92 -6.21 12.80
N ASP A 69 11.58 -7.24 12.29
CA ASP A 69 12.68 -7.16 11.31
C ASP A 69 12.35 -7.81 9.97
N ALA A 70 11.11 -8.21 9.74
CA ALA A 70 10.71 -8.89 8.53
C ALA A 70 9.30 -8.51 8.06
N GLY A 71 9.12 -8.48 6.75
CA GLY A 71 7.84 -8.22 6.11
C GLY A 71 7.71 -8.96 4.77
N TRP A 72 6.52 -8.89 4.23
CA TRP A 72 6.22 -9.34 2.88
C TRP A 72 5.94 -8.12 2.00
N ILE A 73 6.48 -8.12 0.80
CA ILE A 73 6.11 -7.16 -0.24
C ILE A 73 5.45 -7.90 -1.39
N THR A 74 4.35 -7.35 -1.87
CA THR A 74 3.68 -7.75 -3.11
C THR A 74 3.73 -6.58 -4.06
N ILE A 75 4.25 -6.79 -5.26
CA ILE A 75 4.34 -5.78 -6.32
C ILE A 75 3.52 -6.29 -7.50
N THR A 76 2.58 -5.48 -7.96
CA THR A 76 1.74 -5.74 -9.12
C THR A 76 2.05 -4.68 -10.17
N ASP A 77 2.39 -5.11 -11.37
CA ASP A 77 2.47 -4.23 -12.53
C ASP A 77 1.04 -3.93 -13.00
N ILE A 78 0.70 -2.65 -13.03
CA ILE A 78 -0.63 -2.17 -13.46
C ILE A 78 -0.61 -1.60 -14.88
N ASP A 79 0.51 -1.76 -15.61
CA ASP A 79 0.55 -1.44 -17.02
C ASP A 79 -0.28 -2.46 -17.81
N TYR A 80 -1.39 -2.00 -18.32
CA TYR A 80 -2.32 -2.78 -19.12
C TYR A 80 -1.93 -2.81 -20.60
N THR A 81 -0.67 -2.70 -20.98
CA THR A 81 -0.28 -2.67 -22.37
C THR A 81 -0.87 -3.83 -23.17
N GLY A 82 -2.06 -3.58 -23.61
CA GLY A 82 -2.64 -4.04 -24.86
C GLY A 82 -2.79 -5.53 -25.06
N LEU A 83 -3.25 -6.33 -24.15
CA LEU A 83 -3.77 -7.66 -24.47
C LEU A 83 -4.10 -8.53 -23.23
N HIS A 84 -3.83 -8.07 -22.04
CA HIS A 84 -3.80 -8.97 -20.88
C HIS A 84 -4.82 -8.65 -19.81
N TRP A 85 -6.06 -8.39 -20.19
CA TRP A 85 -7.22 -8.33 -19.29
C TRP A 85 -7.35 -9.52 -18.35
N GLN A 86 -6.57 -10.59 -18.64
CA GLN A 86 -6.68 -11.87 -17.93
C GLN A 86 -5.43 -12.24 -17.15
N ARG A 87 -4.29 -11.57 -17.35
CA ARG A 87 -3.02 -11.92 -16.70
C ARG A 87 -2.27 -10.67 -16.32
N LEU A 88 -2.15 -10.42 -15.04
CA LEU A 88 -1.36 -9.33 -14.49
C LEU A 88 -0.08 -9.90 -13.87
N PHE A 89 1.05 -9.26 -14.16
CA PHE A 89 2.30 -9.61 -13.49
C PHE A 89 2.20 -9.22 -12.02
N ALA A 90 2.44 -10.19 -11.14
CA ALA A 90 2.53 -9.93 -9.73
C ALA A 90 3.50 -10.89 -9.05
N VAL A 91 4.30 -10.36 -8.16
CA VAL A 91 5.27 -11.11 -7.38
C VAL A 91 5.12 -10.79 -5.91
N ARG A 92 5.41 -11.79 -5.09
CA ARG A 92 5.47 -11.63 -3.63
C ARG A 92 6.74 -12.27 -3.10
N PHE A 93 7.45 -11.59 -2.23
CA PHE A 93 8.64 -12.11 -1.59
C PHE A 93 8.85 -11.53 -0.20
N LYS A 94 9.68 -12.21 0.60
CA LYS A 94 10.02 -11.78 1.94
C LYS A 94 11.19 -10.80 1.91
N MET A 95 11.15 -9.80 2.78
CA MET A 95 12.21 -8.80 2.93
C MET A 95 12.55 -8.60 4.40
N THR A 96 13.75 -8.12 4.66
CA THR A 96 14.16 -7.58 5.96
C THR A 96 13.71 -6.12 6.06
N VAL A 97 13.25 -5.72 7.22
CA VAL A 97 12.75 -4.37 7.51
C VAL A 97 13.46 -3.81 8.74
N ASP A 98 13.87 -2.57 8.67
CA ASP A 98 14.20 -1.75 9.83
C ASP A 98 13.11 -0.67 9.97
N ALA A 99 12.16 -0.92 10.85
CA ALA A 99 11.03 0.00 11.06
C ALA A 99 11.47 1.33 11.69
N ASN A 100 12.60 1.39 12.41
CA ASN A 100 13.09 2.64 12.97
C ASN A 100 13.76 3.52 11.92
N ALA A 101 14.60 2.92 11.06
CA ALA A 101 15.21 3.60 9.93
C ALA A 101 14.24 3.74 8.75
N GLN A 102 13.08 3.08 8.79
CA GLN A 102 12.09 3.01 7.71
C GLN A 102 12.68 2.48 6.40
N THR A 103 13.59 1.52 6.49
CA THR A 103 14.23 0.89 5.33
C THR A 103 13.85 -0.57 5.20
N PHE A 104 13.96 -1.07 3.98
CA PHE A 104 13.69 -2.47 3.68
C PHE A 104 14.64 -2.97 2.59
N VAL A 105 15.03 -4.24 2.70
CA VAL A 105 15.97 -4.87 1.79
C VAL A 105 15.66 -6.35 1.58
N ALA A 106 15.85 -6.82 0.37
CA ALA A 106 15.93 -8.24 0.04
C ALA A 106 17.01 -8.44 -1.03
N SER A 107 17.75 -9.54 -0.94
CA SER A 107 18.75 -9.91 -1.91
C SER A 107 18.45 -11.32 -2.44
N ASN A 108 18.11 -11.43 -3.71
CA ASN A 108 17.76 -12.70 -4.38
C ASN A 108 16.72 -13.51 -3.59
N SER A 109 15.73 -12.81 -3.01
CA SER A 109 14.65 -13.46 -2.28
C SER A 109 13.77 -14.26 -3.24
N SER A 110 13.45 -15.50 -2.87
CA SER A 110 12.59 -16.35 -3.69
C SER A 110 11.22 -15.72 -3.87
N VAL A 111 10.78 -15.64 -5.11
CA VAL A 111 9.47 -15.11 -5.48
C VAL A 111 8.43 -16.21 -5.38
N ILE A 112 7.29 -15.86 -4.83
CA ILE A 112 6.08 -16.68 -4.85
C ILE A 112 4.99 -15.96 -5.63
N GLU A 113 4.13 -16.72 -6.27
CA GLU A 113 2.93 -16.20 -6.90
C GLU A 113 1.93 -15.77 -5.82
N PRO A 114 1.46 -14.52 -5.80
CA PRO A 114 0.49 -14.10 -4.79
C PRO A 114 -0.87 -14.75 -5.07
N LYS A 115 -1.55 -15.21 -4.02
CA LYS A 115 -2.93 -15.71 -4.15
C LYS A 115 -3.92 -14.59 -4.50
N THR A 116 -3.61 -13.40 -4.07
CA THR A 116 -4.34 -12.16 -4.36
C THR A 116 -3.34 -11.04 -4.56
N ALA A 117 -3.56 -10.21 -5.55
CA ALA A 117 -2.80 -8.99 -5.76
C ALA A 117 -3.74 -7.78 -5.66
N TRP A 118 -3.20 -6.69 -5.17
CA TRP A 118 -3.94 -5.45 -5.09
C TRP A 118 -3.83 -4.70 -6.42
N ASN A 119 -4.98 -4.33 -6.95
CA ASN A 119 -5.06 -3.40 -8.07
C ASN A 119 -5.99 -2.26 -7.66
N PRO A 120 -5.49 -1.03 -7.55
CA PRO A 120 -6.27 0.12 -7.10
C PRO A 120 -7.44 0.44 -8.03
N TYR A 121 -7.36 0.08 -9.32
CA TYR A 121 -8.41 0.32 -10.31
C TYR A 121 -9.57 -0.68 -10.20
N ILE A 122 -9.33 -1.86 -9.62
CA ILE A 122 -10.37 -2.87 -9.37
C ILE A 122 -11.05 -2.64 -8.02
N GLU A 123 -10.39 -2.00 -7.06
CA GLU A 123 -10.87 -1.82 -5.68
C GLU A 123 -12.00 -0.77 -5.54
N GLY A 124 -12.59 -0.30 -6.64
CA GLY A 124 -13.83 0.49 -6.60
C GLY A 124 -13.66 2.00 -6.68
N ALA A 125 -12.51 2.51 -7.08
CA ALA A 125 -12.39 3.92 -7.46
C ALA A 125 -13.20 4.22 -8.74
N TYR A 126 -13.51 3.19 -9.54
CA TYR A 126 -14.29 3.28 -10.77
C TYR A 126 -15.49 2.34 -10.74
N GLY A 127 -16.59 2.82 -10.21
CA GLY A 127 -17.88 2.10 -10.16
C GLY A 127 -18.56 1.86 -11.50
N SER A 128 -17.86 1.82 -12.62
CA SER A 128 -18.45 1.67 -13.94
C SER A 128 -17.77 0.69 -14.89
N TYR A 129 -16.60 0.19 -14.61
CA TYR A 129 -16.03 -0.86 -15.43
C TYR A 129 -16.50 -2.21 -14.92
N GLY A 130 -17.44 -2.78 -15.66
CA GLY A 130 -18.25 -3.94 -15.35
C GLY A 130 -17.47 -5.02 -14.61
N SER A 131 -18.08 -5.52 -13.59
CA SER A 131 -17.87 -6.78 -12.85
C SER A 131 -16.59 -7.56 -13.23
N PHE A 132 -15.41 -6.98 -13.05
CA PHE A 132 -14.20 -7.76 -12.87
C PHE A 132 -14.27 -8.35 -11.48
N THR A 133 -14.92 -9.49 -11.36
CA THR A 133 -14.75 -10.29 -10.18
C THR A 133 -13.27 -10.69 -10.14
N THR A 134 -12.61 -10.49 -9.01
CA THR A 134 -11.25 -10.94 -8.71
C THR A 134 -11.01 -12.44 -9.02
N ALA A 135 -12.04 -13.19 -9.34
CA ALA A 135 -12.00 -14.60 -9.71
C ALA A 135 -11.54 -14.87 -11.16
N SER A 136 -11.52 -13.88 -12.04
CA SER A 136 -11.10 -14.06 -13.43
C SER A 136 -9.73 -13.46 -13.79
N ALA A 137 -9.15 -12.63 -12.94
CA ALA A 137 -7.80 -12.13 -13.14
C ALA A 137 -6.78 -13.20 -12.71
N GLN A 138 -6.08 -13.78 -13.65
CA GLN A 138 -4.96 -14.66 -13.37
C GLN A 138 -3.73 -13.79 -13.06
N TRP A 139 -3.27 -13.87 -11.84
CA TRP A 139 -2.00 -13.30 -11.41
C TRP A 139 -0.89 -14.29 -11.71
N GLY A 140 0.26 -13.83 -12.17
CA GLY A 140 1.38 -14.72 -12.46
C GLY A 140 2.71 -14.01 -12.32
N ASN A 141 3.73 -14.76 -11.93
CA ASN A 141 5.11 -14.27 -11.86
C ASN A 141 5.87 -14.43 -13.17
N PHE A 142 5.27 -15.05 -14.17
CA PHE A 142 5.80 -15.24 -15.56
C PHE A 142 7.25 -15.72 -15.63
N GLY A 143 7.66 -16.65 -14.77
CA GLY A 143 9.02 -17.19 -14.75
C GLY A 143 9.99 -16.40 -13.87
N CYS A 144 9.53 -15.34 -13.18
CA CYS A 144 10.35 -14.67 -12.19
C CYS A 144 10.61 -15.59 -10.99
N THR A 145 11.89 -15.83 -10.69
CA THR A 145 12.33 -16.79 -9.67
C THR A 145 12.80 -16.09 -8.40
N THR A 146 13.53 -14.99 -8.55
CA THR A 146 14.02 -14.20 -7.40
C THR A 146 13.88 -12.72 -7.64
N ALA A 147 13.79 -11.98 -6.53
CA ALA A 147 13.77 -10.54 -6.53
C ALA A 147 14.75 -9.95 -5.52
N SER A 148 15.32 -8.81 -5.89
CA SER A 148 16.13 -7.99 -5.00
C SER A 148 15.51 -6.62 -4.88
N ILE A 149 15.51 -6.06 -3.68
CA ILE A 149 14.97 -4.73 -3.40
C ILE A 149 15.84 -4.03 -2.38
N ASN A 150 15.99 -2.72 -2.53
CA ASN A 150 16.61 -1.86 -1.53
C ASN A 150 15.92 -0.52 -1.53
N GLY A 151 15.28 -0.17 -0.42
CA GLY A 151 14.44 1.00 -0.37
C GLY A 151 14.14 1.54 1.02
N LYS A 152 13.37 2.59 1.00
CA LYS A 152 12.94 3.31 2.21
C LYS A 152 11.55 3.89 2.03
N VAL A 153 10.91 4.12 3.17
CA VAL A 153 9.72 4.95 3.31
C VAL A 153 10.13 6.23 4.06
N VAL A 154 9.56 7.36 3.67
CA VAL A 154 9.73 8.62 4.40
C VAL A 154 8.37 9.10 4.86
N THR A 155 8.17 9.14 6.17
CA THR A 155 6.93 9.63 6.78
C THR A 155 6.66 11.05 6.31
N GLU A 156 5.42 11.31 5.85
CA GLU A 156 4.99 12.61 5.33
C GLU A 156 5.92 13.17 4.22
N GLY A 157 6.56 12.28 3.46
CA GLY A 157 7.60 12.61 2.48
C GLY A 157 7.10 13.32 1.24
N VAL A 158 5.79 13.36 1.01
CA VAL A 158 5.17 14.00 -0.15
C VAL A 158 3.95 14.82 0.25
N THR A 159 3.69 15.91 -0.48
CA THR A 159 2.40 16.61 -0.42
C THR A 159 1.59 16.17 -1.62
N THR A 160 0.44 15.59 -1.36
CA THR A 160 -0.45 15.02 -2.38
C THR A 160 -1.27 16.12 -3.07
N PRO A 161 -1.90 15.84 -4.23
CA PRO A 161 -2.79 16.78 -4.90
C PRO A 161 -3.93 17.31 -4.03
N SER A 162 -4.45 16.51 -3.10
CA SER A 162 -5.45 16.96 -2.12
C SER A 162 -4.90 17.93 -1.06
N GLY A 163 -3.59 18.21 -1.07
CA GLY A 163 -2.90 19.10 -0.13
C GLY A 163 -2.51 18.45 1.20
N HIS A 164 -2.79 17.15 1.37
CA HIS A 164 -2.40 16.40 2.57
C HIS A 164 -0.96 15.87 2.46
N LYS A 165 -0.39 15.51 3.60
CA LYS A 165 0.88 14.80 3.66
C LYS A 165 0.63 13.30 3.57
N ALA A 166 1.48 12.62 2.80
CA ALA A 166 1.50 11.16 2.73
C ALA A 166 2.94 10.64 2.83
N ASP A 167 3.08 9.39 3.27
CA ASP A 167 4.37 8.73 3.25
C ASP A 167 4.81 8.50 1.80
N SER A 168 6.07 8.82 1.49
CA SER A 168 6.66 8.47 0.20
C SER A 168 7.42 7.15 0.30
N ILE A 169 7.49 6.44 -0.83
CA ILE A 169 8.29 5.22 -0.98
C ILE A 169 9.26 5.38 -2.15
N GLU A 170 10.50 4.97 -1.96
CA GLU A 170 11.52 4.93 -3.01
C GLU A 170 12.38 3.69 -2.86
N PHE A 171 12.61 2.96 -3.97
CA PHE A 171 13.46 1.78 -3.95
C PHE A 171 14.03 1.43 -5.32
N THR A 172 15.13 0.67 -5.32
CA THR A 172 15.58 -0.08 -6.49
C THR A 172 15.03 -1.50 -6.42
N TYR A 173 14.69 -2.05 -7.58
CA TYR A 173 14.05 -3.35 -7.69
C TYR A 173 14.60 -4.12 -8.88
N THR A 174 15.08 -5.34 -8.67
CA THR A 174 15.59 -6.21 -9.71
C THR A 174 14.86 -7.54 -9.67
N LEU A 175 14.39 -7.98 -10.83
CA LEU A 175 13.75 -9.27 -11.06
C LEU A 175 14.71 -10.17 -11.84
N ASN A 176 14.80 -11.43 -11.45
CA ASN A 176 15.56 -12.44 -12.18
C ASN A 176 14.61 -13.56 -12.61
N TYR A 177 14.71 -13.96 -13.87
CA TYR A 177 13.84 -14.93 -14.50
C TYR A 177 14.55 -16.27 -14.70
N ASP A 178 13.78 -17.33 -14.93
CA ASP A 178 14.25 -18.71 -15.14
C ASP A 178 15.00 -18.89 -16.46
N ASP A 179 14.80 -18.00 -17.43
CA ASP A 179 15.53 -17.97 -18.70
C ASP A 179 16.90 -17.27 -18.59
N GLY A 180 17.28 -16.80 -17.40
CA GLY A 180 18.53 -16.10 -17.13
C GLY A 180 18.50 -14.61 -17.43
N THR A 181 17.37 -14.06 -17.84
CA THR A 181 17.20 -12.61 -18.02
C THR A 181 16.95 -11.91 -16.70
N SER A 182 17.17 -10.59 -16.67
CA SER A 182 16.86 -9.75 -15.52
C SER A 182 16.33 -8.40 -15.96
N GLU A 183 15.52 -7.79 -15.08
CA GLU A 183 14.99 -6.45 -15.26
C GLU A 183 15.24 -5.63 -14.00
N SER A 184 15.57 -4.36 -14.16
CA SER A 184 15.82 -3.45 -13.04
C SER A 184 14.96 -2.20 -13.15
N TYR A 185 14.49 -1.73 -12.00
CA TYR A 185 13.65 -0.55 -11.89
C TYR A 185 14.12 0.35 -10.76
N THR A 186 14.01 1.66 -10.97
CA THR A 186 13.91 2.62 -9.87
C THR A 186 12.44 2.95 -9.69
N VAL A 187 11.96 2.87 -8.46
CA VAL A 187 10.54 3.02 -8.14
C VAL A 187 10.36 4.17 -7.17
N LYS A 188 9.41 5.07 -7.47
CA LYS A 188 9.07 6.22 -6.66
C LYS A 188 7.57 6.40 -6.59
N GLY A 189 7.05 6.59 -5.39
CA GLY A 189 5.62 6.72 -5.19
C GLY A 189 5.22 7.17 -3.79
N GLN A 190 3.95 7.00 -3.51
CA GLN A 190 3.34 7.44 -2.26
C GLN A 190 2.38 6.39 -1.70
N LYS A 191 2.16 6.46 -0.40
CA LYS A 191 1.16 5.67 0.31
C LYS A 191 -0.22 6.09 -0.16
N LYS A 192 -1.10 5.12 -0.44
CA LYS A 192 -2.49 5.38 -0.82
C LYS A 192 -3.17 6.16 0.30
N THR A 193 -3.74 7.28 -0.05
CA THR A 193 -4.63 8.06 0.80
C THR A 193 -6.09 7.64 0.58
N GLY A 194 -7.00 8.15 1.38
CA GLY A 194 -8.44 7.97 1.17
C GLY A 194 -9.06 8.97 0.19
N TRP A 195 -8.26 9.87 -0.39
CA TRP A 195 -8.74 10.95 -1.25
C TRP A 195 -8.61 10.61 -2.71
N GLY A 196 -9.70 10.79 -3.48
CA GLY A 196 -9.73 10.50 -4.91
C GLY A 196 -8.75 11.37 -5.70
N GLU A 197 -8.59 12.63 -5.30
CA GLU A 197 -7.70 13.60 -5.94
C GLU A 197 -6.22 13.15 -5.91
N ASP A 198 -5.84 12.32 -4.96
CA ASP A 198 -4.46 11.86 -4.83
C ASP A 198 -4.08 10.76 -5.84
N ALA A 199 -5.07 10.26 -6.57
CA ALA A 199 -4.86 9.29 -7.65
C ALA A 199 -4.77 9.96 -9.04
N ILE A 200 -5.11 11.25 -9.18
CA ILE A 200 -5.21 11.94 -10.47
C ILE A 200 -3.93 11.88 -11.29
N GLU A 201 -2.76 12.06 -10.67
CA GLU A 201 -1.48 12.00 -11.37
C GLU A 201 -1.26 10.65 -12.05
N TYR A 202 -1.67 9.57 -11.40
CA TYR A 202 -1.57 8.21 -11.95
C TYR A 202 -2.61 7.98 -13.05
N GLU A 203 -3.80 8.55 -12.90
CA GLU A 203 -4.87 8.48 -13.90
C GLU A 203 -4.51 9.24 -15.17
N GLU A 204 -3.97 10.44 -15.03
CA GLU A 204 -3.51 11.26 -16.16
C GLU A 204 -2.42 10.53 -16.94
N TRP A 205 -1.45 9.94 -16.25
CA TRP A 205 -0.41 9.16 -16.88
C TRP A 205 -0.96 7.96 -17.66
N LEU A 206 -1.93 7.24 -17.12
CA LEU A 206 -2.60 6.14 -17.82
C LEU A 206 -3.34 6.64 -19.05
N ALA A 207 -4.09 7.75 -18.93
CA ALA A 207 -4.82 8.33 -20.04
C ALA A 207 -3.89 8.76 -21.19
N GLU A 208 -2.69 9.31 -20.88
CA GLU A 208 -1.65 9.64 -21.88
C GLU A 208 -1.13 8.39 -22.62
N LYS A 209 -1.15 7.23 -21.96
CA LYS A 209 -0.74 5.95 -22.57
C LYS A 209 -1.83 5.27 -23.37
N GLY A 210 -3.03 5.88 -23.44
CA GLY A 210 -4.15 5.38 -24.25
C GLY A 210 -5.07 4.41 -23.52
N TRP A 211 -5.17 4.55 -22.21
CA TRP A 211 -6.02 3.76 -21.31
C TRP A 211 -7.32 4.46 -20.95
#